data_6c00561eab55878cc726e62cd1c0df38
#
_entry.id   6c00561eab55878cc726e62cd1c0df38
#
_cell.length_a   1.000
_cell.length_b   1.000
_cell.length_c   1.000
_cell.angle_alpha   90.00
_cell.angle_beta   90.00
_cell.angle_gamma   90.00
#
_symmetry.space_group_name_H-M   'P 1'
#
loop_
_entity.id
_entity.type
_entity.pdbx_description
1 polymer ?
#
loop_
_entity_poly.entity_id
_entity_poly.type
_entity_poly.pdbx_seq_one_letter_code
_entity_poly.pdbx_strand_id
1 'polypeptide(L)'
;GMQFKDPKYFIDNDHLAIASLTIITPSGKRYQYDNAAALNYTVTNVDVHFDPINADMLAANSSINQQTIKEQNVKLGSSDVDENIPETPTDNTRTFAVIIANQHYTNISGGDVLLALNDGSTMAKYCHQTLGMPKENVRYYADASYGTMLRAIQDIKQIAASFHGDINIVFYYAGHGIPNEQTKDAYLLPTDADGLQTEGCYSLNRLYAELGSTGAKQIVVFLDACFSGSKRGEGMLAMARGIGVKPKREDPNGNMVVFTAASGEETAYPYSVKGHGLFTYYLLKKLQ
;
A
#
# COMPACT_ATOMS: atom_id res chain seq x y z
N GLY A 1 -26.13 10.79 -8.00
CA GLY A 1 -24.66 10.81 -7.93
C GLY A 1 -24.12 12.22 -8.17
N MET A 2 -22.86 12.46 -7.86
CA MET A 2 -22.16 13.68 -8.27
C MET A 2 -22.02 13.72 -9.79
N GLN A 3 -22.17 14.89 -10.38
CA GLN A 3 -21.90 15.11 -11.80
C GLN A 3 -20.70 16.04 -11.94
N PHE A 4 -19.84 15.72 -12.88
CA PHE A 4 -18.68 16.53 -13.25
C PHE A 4 -18.94 17.10 -14.66
N LYS A 5 -18.83 18.42 -14.82
CA LYS A 5 -19.10 19.10 -16.08
C LYS A 5 -17.97 20.03 -16.46
N ASP A 6 -17.83 20.23 -17.76
CA ASP A 6 -16.91 21.17 -18.37
C ASP A 6 -15.45 21.03 -17.90
N PRO A 7 -14.88 19.80 -17.90
CA PRO A 7 -13.51 19.63 -17.50
C PRO A 7 -12.56 20.27 -18.50
N LYS A 8 -11.59 21.03 -18.00
CA LYS A 8 -10.47 21.55 -18.77
C LYS A 8 -9.19 20.90 -18.28
N TYR A 9 -8.25 20.68 -19.19
CA TYR A 9 -7.02 19.95 -18.91
C TYR A 9 -5.80 20.78 -19.31
N PHE A 10 -4.67 20.45 -18.73
CA PHE A 10 -3.35 20.91 -19.14
C PHE A 10 -2.35 19.74 -19.07
N ILE A 11 -1.21 19.88 -19.74
CA ILE A 11 -0.15 18.88 -19.72
C ILE A 11 1.00 19.42 -18.86
N ASP A 12 1.34 18.71 -17.81
CA ASP A 12 2.47 18.97 -16.95
C ASP A 12 3.42 17.78 -16.99
N ASN A 13 4.67 17.98 -17.48
CA ASN A 13 5.69 16.93 -17.58
C ASN A 13 5.15 15.63 -18.20
N ASP A 14 4.49 15.71 -19.34
CA ASP A 14 3.84 14.61 -20.08
C ASP A 14 2.67 13.93 -19.33
N HIS A 15 2.16 14.54 -18.26
CA HIS A 15 0.97 14.08 -17.55
C HIS A 15 -0.23 14.98 -17.81
N LEU A 16 -1.38 14.36 -18.13
CA LEU A 16 -2.64 15.08 -18.28
C LEU A 16 -3.21 15.38 -16.88
N ALA A 17 -3.41 16.65 -16.58
CA ALA A 17 -3.98 17.12 -15.32
C ALA A 17 -5.24 17.95 -15.54
N ILE A 18 -6.15 17.98 -14.56
CA ILE A 18 -7.37 18.78 -14.61
C ILE A 18 -7.01 20.22 -14.25
N ALA A 19 -7.28 21.14 -15.17
CA ALA A 19 -7.13 22.58 -14.95
C ALA A 19 -8.33 23.17 -14.21
N SER A 20 -9.55 22.81 -14.62
CA SER A 20 -10.78 23.22 -13.95
C SER A 20 -11.93 22.29 -14.27
N LEU A 21 -12.93 22.22 -13.40
CA LEU A 21 -14.19 21.53 -13.66
C LEU A 21 -15.31 22.06 -12.75
N THR A 22 -16.56 21.82 -13.16
CA THR A 22 -17.74 22.11 -12.33
C THR A 22 -18.25 20.83 -11.70
N ILE A 23 -18.35 20.80 -10.37
CA ILE A 23 -18.90 19.69 -9.59
C ILE A 23 -20.33 20.01 -9.20
N ILE A 24 -21.29 19.13 -9.54
CA ILE A 24 -22.69 19.27 -9.14
C ILE A 24 -23.03 18.13 -8.20
N THR A 25 -23.42 18.48 -6.97
CA THR A 25 -23.84 17.49 -5.97
C THR A 25 -25.21 16.89 -6.28
N PRO A 26 -25.61 15.77 -5.66
CA PRO A 26 -26.95 15.21 -5.80
C PRO A 26 -28.07 16.19 -5.38
N SER A 27 -27.76 17.13 -4.49
CA SER A 27 -28.67 18.21 -4.07
C SER A 27 -28.73 19.41 -5.05
N GLY A 28 -28.02 19.34 -6.18
CA GLY A 28 -27.97 20.39 -7.20
C GLY A 28 -27.01 21.56 -6.88
N LYS A 29 -26.27 21.51 -5.78
CA LYS A 29 -25.30 22.55 -5.44
C LYS A 29 -24.09 22.46 -6.36
N ARG A 30 -23.62 23.58 -6.87
CA ARG A 30 -22.49 23.70 -7.80
C ARG A 30 -21.24 24.19 -7.08
N TYR A 31 -20.11 23.57 -7.38
CA TYR A 31 -18.78 23.99 -6.95
C TYR A 31 -17.88 24.11 -8.18
N GLN A 32 -17.09 25.17 -8.23
CA GLN A 32 -16.04 25.32 -9.23
C GLN A 32 -14.72 24.83 -8.62
N TYR A 33 -14.05 23.96 -9.35
CA TYR A 33 -12.67 23.57 -9.04
C TYR A 33 -11.74 24.24 -10.05
N ASP A 34 -10.73 24.93 -9.57
CA ASP A 34 -9.68 25.54 -10.38
C ASP A 34 -8.32 25.14 -9.80
N ASN A 35 -7.46 24.59 -10.66
CA ASN A 35 -6.12 24.19 -10.29
C ASN A 35 -5.15 25.36 -10.49
N ALA A 36 -4.59 25.88 -9.41
CA ALA A 36 -3.67 27.01 -9.47
C ALA A 36 -2.41 26.73 -10.32
N ALA A 37 -1.96 25.48 -10.41
CA ALA A 37 -0.83 25.09 -11.26
C ALA A 37 -1.12 25.30 -12.75
N ALA A 38 -2.39 25.23 -13.17
CA ALA A 38 -2.79 25.43 -14.57
C ALA A 38 -2.50 26.84 -15.11
N LEU A 39 -2.30 27.84 -14.24
CA LEU A 39 -1.96 29.21 -14.66
C LEU A 39 -0.65 29.30 -15.45
N ASN A 40 0.24 28.33 -15.30
CA ASN A 40 1.55 28.29 -15.98
C ASN A 40 1.53 27.46 -17.27
N TYR A 41 0.38 26.91 -17.69
CA TYR A 41 0.26 25.98 -18.81
C TYR A 41 -0.83 26.41 -19.80
N THR A 42 -0.69 25.94 -21.05
CA THR A 42 -1.75 26.11 -22.04
C THR A 42 -2.88 25.14 -21.74
N VAL A 43 -4.03 25.67 -21.34
CA VAL A 43 -5.24 24.88 -21.10
C VAL A 43 -5.88 24.50 -22.42
N THR A 44 -6.05 23.21 -22.68
CA THR A 44 -6.71 22.68 -23.87
C THR A 44 -8.08 22.09 -23.53
N ASN A 45 -9.04 22.28 -24.40
CA ASN A 45 -10.30 21.53 -24.37
C ASN A 45 -10.03 20.19 -25.07
N VAL A 46 -9.90 19.12 -24.29
CA VAL A 46 -9.87 17.77 -24.83
C VAL A 46 -11.29 17.22 -24.67
N ASP A 47 -11.97 16.93 -25.79
CA ASP A 47 -13.20 16.15 -25.76
C ASP A 47 -12.85 14.72 -25.37
N VAL A 48 -12.81 14.46 -24.07
CA VAL A 48 -12.68 13.08 -23.56
C VAL A 48 -14.10 12.51 -23.54
N HIS A 49 -14.40 11.69 -24.54
CA HIS A 49 -15.60 10.85 -24.54
C HIS A 49 -15.35 9.73 -23.54
N PHE A 50 -15.93 9.86 -22.36
CA PHE A 50 -16.09 8.70 -21.49
C PHE A 50 -17.37 7.99 -21.93
N ASP A 51 -17.24 6.83 -22.53
CA ASP A 51 -18.36 5.91 -22.63
C ASP A 51 -18.90 5.67 -21.21
N PRO A 52 -20.22 5.79 -20.98
CA PRO A 52 -20.77 5.52 -19.67
C PRO A 52 -20.39 4.08 -19.30
N ILE A 53 -19.55 3.92 -18.30
CA ILE A 53 -19.19 2.60 -17.80
C ILE A 53 -20.49 2.00 -17.26
N ASN A 54 -21.05 1.07 -18.02
CA ASN A 54 -22.22 0.32 -17.63
C ASN A 54 -21.85 -0.51 -16.38
N ALA A 55 -22.64 -0.44 -15.32
CA ALA A 55 -22.43 -1.22 -14.11
C ALA A 55 -22.30 -2.72 -14.39
N ASP A 56 -22.96 -3.21 -15.46
CA ASP A 56 -22.86 -4.60 -15.94
C ASP A 56 -21.48 -4.92 -16.57
N MET A 57 -20.82 -3.94 -17.20
CA MET A 57 -19.44 -4.09 -17.70
C MET A 57 -18.42 -4.07 -16.56
N LEU A 58 -18.66 -3.32 -15.51
CA LEU A 58 -17.83 -3.35 -14.29
C LEU A 58 -17.96 -4.71 -13.59
N ALA A 59 -19.19 -5.23 -13.47
CA ALA A 59 -19.43 -6.54 -12.88
C ALA A 59 -18.85 -7.68 -13.76
N ALA A 60 -18.96 -7.58 -15.09
CA ALA A 60 -18.39 -8.54 -16.04
C ALA A 60 -16.86 -8.49 -16.04
N ASN A 61 -16.25 -7.30 -16.01
CA ASN A 61 -14.79 -7.15 -15.93
C ASN A 61 -14.22 -7.62 -14.59
N SER A 62 -14.94 -7.44 -13.48
CA SER A 62 -14.51 -7.97 -12.18
C SER A 62 -14.59 -9.50 -12.14
N SER A 63 -15.62 -10.09 -12.74
CA SER A 63 -15.76 -11.55 -12.84
C SER A 63 -14.73 -12.16 -13.81
N ILE A 64 -14.47 -11.52 -14.95
CA ILE A 64 -13.46 -11.93 -15.93
C ILE A 64 -12.06 -11.83 -15.32
N ASN A 65 -11.74 -10.76 -14.58
CA ASN A 65 -10.43 -10.63 -13.94
C ASN A 65 -10.17 -11.71 -12.89
N GLN A 66 -11.16 -12.13 -12.11
CA GLN A 66 -10.96 -13.19 -11.12
C GLN A 66 -10.84 -14.58 -11.75
N GLN A 67 -11.61 -14.90 -12.80
CA GLN A 67 -11.47 -16.17 -13.53
C GLN A 67 -10.22 -16.18 -14.41
N THR A 68 -9.92 -15.09 -15.09
CA THR A 68 -8.77 -14.99 -16.01
C THR A 68 -7.43 -15.02 -15.24
N ILE A 69 -7.37 -14.50 -14.00
CA ILE A 69 -6.17 -14.59 -13.16
C ILE A 69 -5.99 -16.02 -12.60
N LYS A 70 -7.09 -16.77 -12.39
CA LYS A 70 -7.01 -18.18 -11.94
C LYS A 70 -6.72 -19.19 -13.06
N GLU A 71 -7.12 -18.90 -14.28
CA GLU A 71 -7.04 -19.84 -15.42
C GLU A 71 -5.95 -19.50 -16.45
N GLN A 72 -5.51 -18.26 -16.50
CA GLN A 72 -4.33 -17.91 -17.27
C GLN A 72 -3.15 -17.84 -16.30
N ASN A 73 -2.10 -18.60 -16.59
CA ASN A 73 -0.73 -18.19 -16.31
C ASN A 73 -0.52 -16.85 -17.02
N VAL A 74 -1.08 -15.79 -16.48
CA VAL A 74 -0.75 -14.44 -16.91
C VAL A 74 0.74 -14.35 -16.61
N LYS A 75 1.54 -14.42 -17.65
CA LYS A 75 2.88 -13.87 -17.63
C LYS A 75 2.66 -12.43 -17.18
N LEU A 76 2.73 -12.20 -15.88
CA LEU A 76 2.87 -10.87 -15.32
C LEU A 76 4.02 -10.26 -16.11
N GLY A 77 3.72 -9.22 -16.89
CA GLY A 77 4.75 -8.56 -17.67
C GLY A 77 5.85 -8.18 -16.68
N SER A 78 7.11 -8.44 -17.03
CA SER A 78 8.22 -8.00 -16.20
C SER A 78 8.07 -6.48 -16.00
N SER A 79 8.02 -6.07 -14.76
CA SER A 79 7.97 -4.67 -14.41
C SER A 79 9.36 -4.06 -14.58
N ASP A 80 9.41 -2.82 -15.06
CA ASP A 80 10.67 -2.08 -15.14
C ASP A 80 11.40 -1.98 -13.79
N VAL A 81 10.66 -2.00 -12.67
CA VAL A 81 11.25 -2.01 -11.33
C VAL A 81 11.75 -3.38 -10.87
N ASP A 82 11.36 -4.47 -11.55
CA ASP A 82 11.90 -5.82 -11.31
C ASP A 82 13.21 -6.05 -12.06
N GLU A 83 13.43 -5.27 -13.12
CA GLU A 83 14.60 -5.35 -13.99
C GLU A 83 15.56 -4.21 -13.71
N ASN A 84 16.86 -4.46 -13.90
CA ASN A 84 17.92 -3.45 -13.77
C ASN A 84 17.87 -2.73 -12.41
N ILE A 85 17.66 -3.48 -11.33
CA ILE A 85 17.69 -2.94 -9.96
C ILE A 85 19.07 -2.32 -9.73
N PRO A 86 19.16 -1.01 -9.38
CA PRO A 86 20.44 -0.36 -9.19
C PRO A 86 21.24 -1.00 -8.07
N GLU A 87 22.52 -1.17 -8.29
CA GLU A 87 23.46 -1.61 -7.26
C GLU A 87 24.25 -0.42 -6.72
N THR A 88 24.34 -0.32 -5.41
CA THR A 88 25.20 0.66 -4.75
C THR A 88 26.48 -0.01 -4.27
N PRO A 89 27.64 0.67 -4.40
CA PRO A 89 28.87 0.21 -3.77
C PRO A 89 28.93 0.48 -2.27
N THR A 90 27.93 1.17 -1.72
CA THR A 90 27.88 1.52 -0.29
C THR A 90 27.47 0.31 0.53
N ASP A 91 28.29 -0.03 1.53
CA ASP A 91 27.98 -1.11 2.48
C ASP A 91 27.21 -0.53 3.68
N ASN A 92 25.92 -0.79 3.75
CA ASN A 92 25.01 -0.27 4.77
C ASN A 92 24.79 -1.29 5.90
N THR A 93 25.88 -1.68 6.56
CA THR A 93 25.92 -2.77 7.56
C THR A 93 25.11 -2.51 8.82
N ARG A 94 24.75 -1.25 9.08
CA ARG A 94 23.99 -0.85 10.28
C ARG A 94 22.51 -0.62 10.01
N THR A 95 22.02 -0.97 8.84
CA THR A 95 20.60 -0.92 8.50
C THR A 95 20.02 -2.32 8.37
N PHE A 96 18.89 -2.55 9.02
CA PHE A 96 18.18 -3.84 9.04
C PHE A 96 16.78 -3.65 8.48
N ALA A 97 16.35 -4.57 7.62
CA ALA A 97 15.01 -4.56 7.05
C ALA A 97 14.19 -5.75 7.58
N VAL A 98 12.95 -5.47 7.96
CA VAL A 98 11.89 -6.45 8.22
C VAL A 98 10.81 -6.23 7.17
N ILE A 99 10.63 -7.21 6.29
CA ILE A 99 9.70 -7.16 5.17
C ILE A 99 8.69 -8.28 5.34
N ILE A 100 7.41 -7.92 5.48
CA ILE A 100 6.29 -8.83 5.61
C ILE A 100 5.37 -8.64 4.41
N ALA A 101 5.09 -9.73 3.69
CA ALA A 101 4.22 -9.71 2.53
C ALA A 101 3.19 -10.83 2.65
N ASN A 102 1.93 -10.44 2.86
CA ASN A 102 0.81 -11.34 3.09
C ASN A 102 -0.12 -11.33 1.88
N GLN A 103 -0.09 -12.41 1.12
CA GLN A 103 -0.92 -12.60 -0.07
C GLN A 103 -2.06 -13.59 0.16
N HIS A 104 -1.77 -14.77 0.73
CA HIS A 104 -2.73 -15.87 0.85
C HIS A 104 -3.31 -15.94 2.27
N TYR A 105 -4.60 -15.65 2.38
CA TYR A 105 -5.30 -15.65 3.66
C TYR A 105 -6.13 -16.92 3.82
N THR A 106 -5.71 -17.81 4.72
CA THR A 106 -6.28 -19.16 4.85
C THR A 106 -7.72 -19.20 5.33
N ASN A 107 -8.11 -18.20 6.13
CA ASN A 107 -9.43 -18.14 6.78
C ASN A 107 -10.39 -17.14 6.10
N ILE A 108 -10.01 -16.57 4.95
CA ILE A 108 -10.80 -15.58 4.23
C ILE A 108 -10.98 -16.06 2.78
N SER A 109 -12.17 -16.54 2.45
CA SER A 109 -12.46 -16.97 1.07
C SER A 109 -12.41 -15.77 0.11
N GLY A 110 -11.54 -15.86 -0.92
CA GLY A 110 -11.33 -14.76 -1.86
C GLY A 110 -10.61 -13.55 -1.27
N GLY A 111 -9.97 -13.72 -0.10
CA GLY A 111 -9.25 -12.66 0.61
C GLY A 111 -7.81 -12.44 0.16
N ASP A 112 -7.36 -13.07 -0.90
CA ASP A 112 -5.99 -12.93 -1.38
C ASP A 112 -5.67 -11.50 -1.80
N VAL A 113 -4.51 -11.00 -1.35
CA VAL A 113 -3.94 -9.72 -1.80
C VAL A 113 -2.96 -10.01 -2.92
N LEU A 114 -3.47 -10.06 -4.14
CA LEU A 114 -2.65 -10.32 -5.31
C LEU A 114 -1.49 -9.32 -5.38
N LEU A 115 -0.31 -9.80 -5.76
CA LEU A 115 0.93 -9.04 -5.93
C LEU A 115 1.70 -8.72 -4.63
N ALA A 116 1.16 -8.97 -3.43
CA ALA A 116 1.86 -8.66 -2.19
C ALA A 116 3.19 -9.40 -2.06
N LEU A 117 3.24 -10.68 -2.48
CA LEU A 117 4.50 -11.45 -2.44
C LEU A 117 5.54 -10.90 -3.43
N ASN A 118 5.11 -10.45 -4.63
CA ASN A 118 6.00 -9.81 -5.58
C ASN A 118 6.53 -8.48 -5.01
N ASP A 119 5.65 -7.67 -4.44
CA ASP A 119 6.00 -6.41 -3.78
C ASP A 119 7.09 -6.62 -2.71
N GLY A 120 6.85 -7.56 -1.78
CA GLY A 120 7.80 -7.83 -0.69
C GLY A 120 9.13 -8.40 -1.18
N SER A 121 9.08 -9.34 -2.15
CA SER A 121 10.31 -9.95 -2.68
C SER A 121 11.17 -8.94 -3.46
N THR A 122 10.54 -8.05 -4.22
CA THR A 122 11.26 -7.00 -4.96
C THR A 122 11.77 -5.92 -3.99
N MET A 123 10.99 -5.52 -2.97
CA MET A 123 11.48 -4.63 -1.91
C MET A 123 12.72 -5.19 -1.21
N ALA A 124 12.77 -6.52 -0.96
CA ALA A 124 13.94 -7.16 -0.36
C ALA A 124 15.19 -7.05 -1.26
N LYS A 125 15.02 -7.18 -2.58
CA LYS A 125 16.12 -6.99 -3.53
C LYS A 125 16.63 -5.53 -3.50
N TYR A 126 15.72 -4.55 -3.48
CA TYR A 126 16.12 -3.13 -3.38
C TYR A 126 16.82 -2.82 -2.05
N CYS A 127 16.35 -3.38 -0.94
CA CYS A 127 17.05 -3.23 0.34
C CYS A 127 18.49 -3.75 0.25
N HIS A 128 18.69 -4.90 -0.39
CA HIS A 128 20.03 -5.46 -0.54
C HIS A 128 20.87 -4.72 -1.59
N GLN A 129 20.38 -4.59 -2.82
CA GLN A 129 21.16 -4.10 -3.96
C GLN A 129 21.29 -2.57 -3.98
N THR A 130 20.14 -1.88 -3.87
CA THR A 130 20.08 -0.42 -4.01
C THR A 130 20.43 0.31 -2.72
N LEU A 131 19.92 -0.19 -1.58
CA LEU A 131 20.19 0.41 -0.28
C LEU A 131 21.45 -0.16 0.39
N GLY A 132 22.12 -1.13 -0.22
CA GLY A 132 23.41 -1.67 0.22
C GLY A 132 23.37 -2.45 1.53
N MET A 133 22.22 -2.99 1.91
CA MET A 133 22.13 -3.78 3.12
C MET A 133 22.71 -5.19 2.89
N PRO A 134 23.52 -5.74 3.80
CA PRO A 134 23.91 -7.15 3.76
C PRO A 134 22.68 -8.06 3.70
N LYS A 135 22.77 -9.18 2.97
CA LYS A 135 21.63 -10.12 2.82
C LYS A 135 21.08 -10.60 4.17
N GLU A 136 21.94 -10.86 5.13
CA GLU A 136 21.61 -11.27 6.49
C GLU A 136 20.84 -10.19 7.29
N ASN A 137 20.94 -8.92 6.87
CA ASN A 137 20.21 -7.82 7.48
C ASN A 137 18.81 -7.64 6.86
N VAL A 138 18.52 -8.30 5.74
CA VAL A 138 17.22 -8.23 5.06
C VAL A 138 16.39 -9.47 5.39
N ARG A 139 15.39 -9.33 6.21
CA ARG A 139 14.52 -10.41 6.67
C ARG A 139 13.17 -10.33 5.97
N TYR A 140 12.91 -11.28 5.10
CA TYR A 140 11.68 -11.38 4.33
C TYR A 140 10.80 -12.53 4.85
N TYR A 141 9.53 -12.20 5.14
CA TYR A 141 8.51 -13.10 5.63
C TYR A 141 7.33 -13.10 4.67
N ALA A 142 7.19 -14.19 3.92
CA ALA A 142 6.05 -14.42 3.03
C ALA A 142 4.91 -15.06 3.81
N ASP A 143 3.69 -14.60 3.60
CA ASP A 143 2.45 -15.15 4.19
C ASP A 143 2.57 -15.35 5.71
N ALA A 144 2.94 -14.30 6.41
CA ALA A 144 3.22 -14.35 7.84
C ALA A 144 1.96 -14.54 8.68
N SER A 145 1.94 -15.57 9.51
CA SER A 145 0.98 -15.75 10.59
C SER A 145 1.21 -14.73 11.72
N TYR A 146 0.25 -14.60 12.63
CA TYR A 146 0.41 -13.73 13.81
C TYR A 146 1.66 -14.06 14.62
N GLY A 147 1.92 -15.36 14.82
CA GLY A 147 3.13 -15.80 15.52
C GLY A 147 4.43 -15.45 14.78
N THR A 148 4.41 -15.50 13.44
CA THR A 148 5.54 -15.07 12.61
C THR A 148 5.79 -13.57 12.70
N MET A 149 4.73 -12.75 12.66
CA MET A 149 4.82 -11.31 12.82
C MET A 149 5.39 -10.92 14.20
N LEU A 150 4.90 -11.56 15.26
CA LEU A 150 5.45 -11.35 16.62
C LEU A 150 6.95 -11.65 16.69
N ARG A 151 7.37 -12.76 16.10
CA ARG A 151 8.79 -13.18 16.07
C ARG A 151 9.63 -12.18 15.29
N ALA A 152 9.16 -11.74 14.11
CA ALA A 152 9.88 -10.78 13.28
C ALA A 152 10.18 -9.47 14.05
N ILE A 153 9.21 -8.98 14.81
CA ILE A 153 9.39 -7.78 15.63
C ILE A 153 10.29 -8.05 16.84
N GLN A 154 10.15 -9.21 17.49
CA GLN A 154 11.03 -9.57 18.58
C GLN A 154 12.49 -9.70 18.14
N ASP A 155 12.72 -10.29 16.98
CA ASP A 155 14.07 -10.46 16.42
C ASP A 155 14.74 -9.10 16.16
N ILE A 156 14.03 -8.14 15.55
CA ILE A 156 14.62 -6.82 15.29
C ILE A 156 14.88 -6.04 16.60
N LYS A 157 14.04 -6.22 17.62
CA LYS A 157 14.29 -5.64 18.97
C LYS A 157 15.55 -6.22 19.60
N GLN A 158 15.77 -7.54 19.48
CA GLN A 158 16.99 -8.18 19.98
C GLN A 158 18.25 -7.70 19.24
N ILE A 159 18.16 -7.56 17.90
CA ILE A 159 19.25 -6.99 17.11
C ILE A 159 19.54 -5.56 17.58
N ALA A 160 18.54 -4.71 17.69
CA ALA A 160 18.72 -3.35 18.14
C ALA A 160 19.38 -3.29 19.54
N ALA A 161 18.96 -4.15 20.46
CA ALA A 161 19.56 -4.25 21.78
C ALA A 161 21.04 -4.68 21.71
N SER A 162 21.39 -5.64 20.83
CA SER A 162 22.78 -6.10 20.63
C SER A 162 23.70 -5.01 20.09
N PHE A 163 23.13 -4.07 19.35
CA PHE A 163 23.85 -2.89 18.83
C PHE A 163 23.66 -1.63 19.68
N HIS A 164 23.05 -1.75 20.87
CA HIS A 164 22.76 -0.60 21.76
C HIS A 164 21.98 0.55 21.04
N GLY A 165 21.09 0.21 20.11
CA GLY A 165 20.35 1.17 19.30
C GLY A 165 21.14 1.80 18.14
N ASP A 166 22.44 1.47 17.96
CA ASP A 166 23.28 2.01 16.88
C ASP A 166 22.98 1.35 15.53
N ILE A 167 21.70 1.35 15.13
CA ILE A 167 21.20 0.83 13.87
C ILE A 167 20.10 1.72 13.28
N ASN A 168 19.82 1.51 12.00
CA ASN A 168 18.60 1.97 11.34
C ASN A 168 17.68 0.79 11.05
N ILE A 169 16.38 1.02 11.04
CA ILE A 169 15.36 0.00 10.78
C ILE A 169 14.50 0.43 9.58
N VAL A 170 14.32 -0.47 8.64
CA VAL A 170 13.31 -0.38 7.59
C VAL A 170 12.27 -1.46 7.86
N PHE A 171 11.02 -1.05 8.06
CA PHE A 171 9.90 -1.96 8.16
C PHE A 171 9.01 -1.78 6.94
N TYR A 172 8.67 -2.88 6.26
CA TYR A 172 7.78 -2.89 5.12
C TYR A 172 6.69 -3.93 5.33
N TYR A 173 5.46 -3.55 5.01
CA TYR A 173 4.32 -4.44 5.02
C TYR A 173 3.49 -4.27 3.74
N ALA A 174 3.16 -5.38 3.06
CA ALA A 174 2.15 -5.44 2.02
C ALA A 174 1.10 -6.50 2.38
N GLY A 175 -0.18 -6.12 2.36
CA GLY A 175 -1.25 -7.03 2.76
C GLY A 175 -2.53 -6.30 3.17
N HIS A 176 -3.45 -7.04 3.80
CA HIS A 176 -4.65 -6.43 4.36
C HIS A 176 -4.38 -5.66 5.65
N GLY A 177 -5.09 -4.55 5.80
CA GLY A 177 -5.28 -3.87 7.07
C GLY A 177 -6.76 -3.86 7.46
N ILE A 178 -7.05 -3.85 8.74
CA ILE A 178 -8.41 -3.69 9.25
C ILE A 178 -8.48 -2.62 10.32
N PRO A 179 -9.56 -1.82 10.37
CA PRO A 179 -9.81 -0.91 11.48
C PRO A 179 -10.59 -1.61 12.58
N ASN A 180 -10.39 -1.18 13.82
CA ASN A 180 -11.36 -1.44 14.89
C ASN A 180 -12.50 -0.43 14.76
N GLU A 181 -13.75 -0.92 14.71
CA GLU A 181 -14.91 -0.07 14.48
C GLU A 181 -15.20 0.89 15.64
N GLN A 182 -14.85 0.50 16.86
CA GLN A 182 -15.11 1.27 18.08
C GLN A 182 -13.99 2.26 18.39
N THR A 183 -12.75 1.76 18.44
CA THR A 183 -11.58 2.56 18.83
C THR A 183 -10.98 3.35 17.67
N LYS A 184 -11.28 2.95 16.42
CA LYS A 184 -10.69 3.48 15.19
C LYS A 184 -9.19 3.19 15.04
N ASP A 185 -8.64 2.31 15.86
CA ASP A 185 -7.26 1.86 15.74
C ASP A 185 -7.11 0.96 14.50
N ALA A 186 -5.94 0.99 13.89
CA ALA A 186 -5.62 0.20 12.71
C ALA A 186 -4.76 -1.01 13.05
N TYR A 187 -4.97 -2.10 12.30
CA TYR A 187 -4.31 -3.39 12.52
C TYR A 187 -3.82 -3.97 11.20
N LEU A 188 -2.64 -4.57 11.20
CA LEU A 188 -2.14 -5.43 10.12
C LEU A 188 -2.77 -6.81 10.28
N LEU A 189 -3.22 -7.39 9.17
CA LEU A 189 -3.90 -8.69 9.17
C LEU A 189 -2.89 -9.82 8.91
N PRO A 190 -2.68 -10.74 9.87
CA PRO A 190 -1.92 -11.96 9.62
C PRO A 190 -2.69 -12.92 8.72
N THR A 191 -1.99 -13.85 8.05
CA THR A 191 -2.63 -14.77 7.10
C THR A 191 -3.51 -15.83 7.75
N ASP A 192 -3.34 -16.07 9.04
CA ASP A 192 -4.11 -17.01 9.86
C ASP A 192 -5.31 -16.37 10.59
N ALA A 193 -5.52 -15.04 10.44
CA ALA A 193 -6.68 -14.35 10.97
C ALA A 193 -7.88 -14.44 10.01
N ASP A 194 -9.10 -14.32 10.55
CA ASP A 194 -10.35 -14.33 9.78
C ASP A 194 -10.81 -12.94 9.29
N GLY A 195 -10.17 -11.87 9.79
CA GLY A 195 -10.48 -10.49 9.45
C GLY A 195 -11.80 -9.97 10.01
N LEU A 196 -12.53 -10.77 10.80
CA LEU A 196 -13.80 -10.37 11.40
C LEU A 196 -13.61 -9.60 12.71
N GLN A 197 -12.54 -9.89 13.41
CA GLN A 197 -12.21 -9.29 14.70
C GLN A 197 -10.75 -8.81 14.67
N THR A 198 -10.44 -7.86 15.57
CA THR A 198 -9.06 -7.35 15.70
C THR A 198 -8.20 -8.19 16.64
N GLU A 199 -8.81 -9.12 17.38
CA GLU A 199 -8.13 -10.14 18.16
C GLU A 199 -7.33 -11.06 17.24
N GLY A 200 -6.05 -11.25 17.55
CA GLY A 200 -5.15 -11.99 16.66
C GLY A 200 -4.61 -11.19 15.47
N CYS A 201 -4.90 -9.89 15.40
CA CYS A 201 -4.31 -8.97 14.44
C CYS A 201 -3.22 -8.10 15.08
N TYR A 202 -2.29 -7.61 14.28
CA TYR A 202 -1.16 -6.84 14.79
C TYR A 202 -1.47 -5.34 14.79
N SER A 203 -1.67 -4.76 15.97
CA SER A 203 -1.98 -3.33 16.13
C SER A 203 -0.83 -2.45 15.62
N LEU A 204 -1.15 -1.41 14.84
CA LEU A 204 -0.16 -0.41 14.42
C LEU A 204 0.38 0.39 15.60
N ASN A 205 -0.45 0.73 16.58
CA ASN A 205 0.00 1.38 17.82
C ASN A 205 1.07 0.55 18.52
N ARG A 206 0.84 -0.76 18.61
CA ARG A 206 1.81 -1.69 19.17
C ARG A 206 3.08 -1.75 18.34
N LEU A 207 2.97 -1.83 17.01
CA LEU A 207 4.12 -1.84 16.09
C LEU A 207 4.99 -0.61 16.30
N TYR A 208 4.39 0.57 16.31
CA TYR A 208 5.13 1.82 16.48
C TYR A 208 5.78 1.95 17.87
N ALA A 209 5.07 1.54 18.93
CA ALA A 209 5.61 1.51 20.27
C ALA A 209 6.80 0.53 20.37
N GLU A 210 6.67 -0.68 19.82
CA GLU A 210 7.72 -1.69 19.88
C GLU A 210 8.95 -1.31 19.05
N LEU A 211 8.76 -0.79 17.82
CA LEU A 211 9.87 -0.29 17.00
C LEU A 211 10.52 0.96 17.64
N GLY A 212 9.73 1.90 18.12
CA GLY A 212 10.24 3.11 18.79
C GLY A 212 11.03 2.79 20.06
N SER A 213 10.64 1.74 20.80
CA SER A 213 11.36 1.31 22.02
C SER A 213 12.72 0.67 21.74
N THR A 214 13.07 0.39 20.49
CA THR A 214 14.38 -0.18 20.11
C THR A 214 15.55 0.78 20.34
N GLY A 215 15.28 2.09 20.40
CA GLY A 215 16.32 3.12 20.47
C GLY A 215 17.11 3.29 19.16
N ALA A 216 16.63 2.72 18.05
CA ALA A 216 17.26 2.84 16.73
C ALA A 216 17.39 4.32 16.31
N LYS A 217 18.48 4.65 15.59
CA LYS A 217 18.75 6.03 15.14
C LYS A 217 17.68 6.57 14.20
N GLN A 218 17.23 5.73 13.28
CA GLN A 218 16.17 6.05 12.31
C GLN A 218 15.31 4.82 12.08
N ILE A 219 14.03 5.04 11.98
CA ILE A 219 13.04 3.99 11.66
C ILE A 219 12.19 4.50 10.51
N VAL A 220 12.15 3.75 9.41
CA VAL A 220 11.28 4.04 8.27
C VAL A 220 10.30 2.90 8.12
N VAL A 221 9.01 3.23 8.11
CA VAL A 221 7.91 2.27 7.98
C VAL A 221 7.18 2.53 6.67
N PHE A 222 7.05 1.50 5.85
CA PHE A 222 6.26 1.51 4.62
C PHE A 222 5.09 0.54 4.75
N LEU A 223 3.86 1.02 4.56
CA LEU A 223 2.64 0.24 4.68
C LEU A 223 1.85 0.28 3.37
N ASP A 224 1.95 -0.77 2.58
CA ASP A 224 1.11 -1.00 1.40
C ASP A 224 -0.14 -1.78 1.81
N ALA A 225 -1.03 -1.12 2.53
CA ALA A 225 -2.26 -1.68 3.08
C ALA A 225 -3.38 -0.64 3.14
N CYS A 226 -4.63 -1.12 3.05
CA CYS A 226 -5.83 -0.31 3.27
C CYS A 226 -6.35 -0.53 4.67
N PHE A 227 -6.59 0.53 5.42
CA PHE A 227 -7.12 0.44 6.79
C PHE A 227 -8.57 0.95 6.92
N SER A 228 -9.19 1.37 5.82
CA SER A 228 -10.56 1.91 5.81
C SER A 228 -11.66 0.84 5.84
N GLY A 229 -11.29 -0.44 5.87
CA GLY A 229 -12.25 -1.54 5.68
C GLY A 229 -12.81 -1.62 4.25
N SER A 230 -12.42 -0.70 3.36
CA SER A 230 -12.74 -0.72 1.94
C SER A 230 -11.73 -1.56 1.17
N LYS A 231 -12.20 -2.18 0.11
CA LYS A 231 -11.54 -3.22 -0.68
C LYS A 231 -10.17 -2.85 -1.26
N ARG A 232 -9.23 -3.78 -1.14
CA ARG A 232 -8.19 -3.96 -2.15
C ARG A 232 -8.65 -5.09 -3.09
N GLY A 233 -9.32 -4.71 -4.19
CA GLY A 233 -10.01 -5.69 -5.04
C GLY A 233 -11.27 -6.27 -4.35
N GLU A 234 -12.23 -6.77 -5.13
CA GLU A 234 -13.54 -7.23 -4.62
C GLU A 234 -13.46 -8.48 -3.70
N GLY A 235 -12.99 -8.31 -2.49
CA GLY A 235 -12.90 -9.35 -1.48
C GLY A 235 -13.88 -9.15 -0.32
N MET A 236 -14.33 -10.23 0.30
CA MET A 236 -15.45 -10.33 1.26
C MET A 236 -15.36 -9.46 2.52
N LEU A 237 -14.20 -8.91 2.89
CA LEU A 237 -14.08 -8.04 4.07
C LEU A 237 -14.96 -6.78 3.99
N ALA A 238 -15.21 -6.26 2.79
CA ALA A 238 -16.08 -5.10 2.58
C ALA A 238 -17.57 -5.46 2.61
N MET A 239 -17.95 -6.69 2.24
CA MET A 239 -19.35 -7.11 2.27
C MET A 239 -19.86 -7.40 3.68
N ALA A 240 -18.98 -7.80 4.61
CA ALA A 240 -19.38 -8.11 5.97
C ALA A 240 -19.64 -6.86 6.83
N ARG A 241 -19.09 -5.71 6.48
CA ARG A 241 -19.10 -4.55 7.37
C ARG A 241 -19.73 -3.27 6.83
N GLY A 242 -20.03 -3.13 5.55
CA GLY A 242 -20.87 -2.07 4.94
C GLY A 242 -20.60 -0.60 5.32
N ILE A 243 -19.63 -0.31 6.17
CA ILE A 243 -19.36 1.01 6.73
C ILE A 243 -17.86 1.29 6.60
N GLY A 244 -17.51 2.28 5.80
CA GLY A 244 -16.14 2.80 5.77
C GLY A 244 -15.77 3.40 7.11
N VAL A 245 -14.88 2.74 7.85
CA VAL A 245 -14.35 3.24 9.12
C VAL A 245 -13.09 4.04 8.81
N LYS A 246 -13.07 5.31 9.20
CA LYS A 246 -11.87 6.13 9.10
C LYS A 246 -10.94 5.82 10.27
N PRO A 247 -9.76 5.21 10.04
CA PRO A 247 -8.82 4.93 11.11
C PRO A 247 -8.35 6.23 11.76
N LYS A 248 -8.12 6.15 13.06
CA LYS A 248 -7.45 7.22 13.79
C LYS A 248 -6.02 7.35 13.27
N ARG A 249 -5.58 8.59 13.06
CA ARG A 249 -4.17 8.83 12.74
C ARG A 249 -3.34 8.48 13.98
N GLU A 250 -2.42 7.56 13.81
CA GLU A 250 -1.49 7.17 14.85
C GLU A 250 -0.20 7.97 14.68
N ASP A 251 0.29 8.57 15.75
CA ASP A 251 1.50 9.36 15.72
C ASP A 251 2.70 8.45 16.00
N PRO A 252 3.64 8.31 15.05
CA PRO A 252 4.87 7.59 15.29
C PRO A 252 5.71 8.29 16.34
N ASN A 253 6.25 7.52 17.27
CA ASN A 253 7.09 8.05 18.35
C ASN A 253 8.56 8.11 17.92
N GLY A 254 9.24 9.20 18.31
CA GLY A 254 10.71 9.32 18.20
C GLY A 254 11.21 9.54 16.77
N ASN A 255 12.27 8.81 16.39
CA ASN A 255 12.96 8.93 15.09
C ASN A 255 12.30 8.08 13.99
N MET A 256 10.96 8.03 13.95
CA MET A 256 10.19 7.22 13.03
C MET A 256 9.48 8.07 11.99
N VAL A 257 9.56 7.63 10.73
CA VAL A 257 8.79 8.17 9.61
C VAL A 257 7.93 7.04 9.02
N VAL A 258 6.65 7.31 8.78
CA VAL A 258 5.71 6.34 8.25
C VAL A 258 5.15 6.82 6.92
N PHE A 259 5.25 5.95 5.90
CA PHE A 259 4.61 6.11 4.60
C PHE A 259 3.52 5.05 4.44
N THR A 260 2.33 5.45 4.03
CA THR A 260 1.20 4.55 3.84
C THR A 260 0.57 4.75 2.48
N ALA A 261 0.17 3.65 1.84
CA ALA A 261 -0.48 3.64 0.53
C ALA A 261 -1.86 4.31 0.55
N ALA A 262 -2.51 4.29 1.69
CA ALA A 262 -3.84 4.86 1.87
C ALA A 262 -3.94 5.57 3.21
N SER A 263 -4.56 6.75 3.22
CA SER A 263 -4.86 7.53 4.42
C SER A 263 -6.36 7.77 4.52
N GLY A 264 -6.95 7.43 5.69
CA GLY A 264 -8.36 7.71 5.97
C GLY A 264 -9.32 6.89 5.09
N GLU A 265 -9.98 7.51 4.12
CA GLU A 265 -11.00 6.89 3.24
C GLU A 265 -10.41 6.33 1.94
N GLU A 266 -9.12 6.51 1.71
CA GLU A 266 -8.45 6.07 0.50
C GLU A 266 -8.22 4.56 0.49
N THR A 267 -8.12 4.00 -0.71
CA THR A 267 -7.89 2.58 -0.95
C THR A 267 -6.53 2.39 -1.60
N ALA A 268 -5.74 1.42 -1.13
CA ALA A 268 -4.55 0.98 -1.84
C ALA A 268 -4.97 0.19 -3.09
N TYR A 269 -4.45 0.57 -4.25
CA TYR A 269 -4.82 -0.02 -5.53
C TYR A 269 -3.73 -0.97 -6.05
N PRO A 270 -4.10 -2.09 -6.70
CA PRO A 270 -3.17 -2.88 -7.47
C PRO A 270 -2.81 -2.15 -8.77
N TYR A 271 -1.55 -2.22 -9.17
CA TYR A 271 -1.08 -1.81 -10.49
C TYR A 271 -0.73 -3.06 -11.31
N SER A 272 -1.77 -3.81 -11.68
CA SER A 272 -1.67 -5.16 -12.26
C SER A 272 -0.80 -5.21 -13.52
N VAL A 273 -0.83 -4.17 -14.38
CA VAL A 273 0.02 -4.07 -15.60
C VAL A 273 1.51 -4.06 -15.25
N LYS A 274 1.85 -3.64 -14.04
CA LYS A 274 3.23 -3.58 -13.53
C LYS A 274 3.54 -4.69 -12.52
N GLY A 275 2.58 -5.55 -12.21
CA GLY A 275 2.77 -6.66 -11.31
C GLY A 275 3.02 -6.28 -9.84
N HIS A 276 2.63 -5.08 -9.43
CA HIS A 276 2.85 -4.52 -8.10
C HIS A 276 1.61 -3.82 -7.55
N GLY A 277 1.59 -3.57 -6.24
CA GLY A 277 0.76 -2.51 -5.66
C GLY A 277 1.19 -1.15 -6.17
N LEU A 278 0.25 -0.22 -6.35
CA LEU A 278 0.54 1.12 -6.88
C LEU A 278 1.57 1.86 -6.02
N PHE A 279 1.40 1.81 -4.70
CA PHE A 279 2.33 2.42 -3.76
C PHE A 279 3.73 1.82 -3.88
N THR A 280 3.82 0.49 -3.85
CA THR A 280 5.11 -0.21 -3.95
C THR A 280 5.79 0.05 -5.28
N TYR A 281 5.06 0.02 -6.41
CA TYR A 281 5.63 0.34 -7.71
C TYR A 281 6.31 1.72 -7.70
N TYR A 282 5.60 2.77 -7.25
CA TYR A 282 6.18 4.11 -7.25
C TYR A 282 7.28 4.30 -6.21
N LEU A 283 7.21 3.61 -5.08
CA LEU A 283 8.31 3.56 -4.11
C LEU A 283 9.59 2.99 -4.76
N LEU A 284 9.48 1.81 -5.38
CA LEU A 284 10.60 1.15 -6.05
C LEU A 284 11.11 1.99 -7.23
N LYS A 285 10.20 2.58 -8.02
CA LYS A 285 10.54 3.46 -9.14
C LYS A 285 11.31 4.70 -8.69
N LYS A 286 11.04 5.19 -7.50
CA LYS A 286 11.76 6.33 -6.92
C LYS A 286 13.14 5.94 -6.38
N LEU A 287 13.32 4.68 -6.00
CA LEU A 287 14.60 4.12 -5.58
C LEU A 287 15.49 3.71 -6.78
N GLN A 288 14.88 3.42 -7.94
CA GLN A 288 15.54 3.10 -9.19
C GLN A 288 16.23 4.33 -9.82
#